data_0484244ab63332e9481686fff5866597
#
_entry.id   0484244ab63332e9481686fff5866597
#
_cell.length_a   1.000
_cell.length_b   1.000
_cell.length_c   1.000
_cell.angle_alpha   90.00
_cell.angle_beta   90.00
_cell.angle_gamma   90.00
#
_symmetry.space_group_name_H-M   'P 1'
#
loop_
_entity.id
_entity.type
_entity.pdbx_description
1 polymer ?
#
loop_
_entity_poly.entity_id
_entity_poly.type
_entity_poly.pdbx_seq_one_letter_code
_entity_poly.pdbx_strand_id
1 'polypeptide(L)'
;LVASLVKNNGKKAAGAWAEGVVSNMARTPKGNDRAQIMAVAAGEADIAVANTYYLALMLSGKKGAEQQEAAKKVKPFFPNQDNRGTHMNISCAGLVKNAPNKANAVALVEFLLSTEAQEHIVNNTFEYPMIAGVSPHPLVVAMGLDFKQDLKTKVVNYGKKQADALEV
;
A
#
# COMPACT_ATOMS: atom_id res chain seq x y z
N LEU A 1 7.41 -3.20 1.90
CA LEU A 1 7.81 -2.38 3.04
C LEU A 1 9.17 -2.82 3.59
N VAL A 2 9.36 -4.09 4.05
CA VAL A 2 10.62 -4.55 4.67
C VAL A 2 11.83 -4.37 3.75
N ALA A 3 11.71 -4.69 2.46
CA ALA A 3 12.79 -4.45 1.49
C ALA A 3 13.18 -2.95 1.37
N SER A 4 12.22 -2.04 1.53
CA SER A 4 12.51 -0.59 1.60
C SER A 4 13.27 -0.24 2.89
N LEU A 5 12.89 -0.82 4.03
CA LEU A 5 13.60 -0.62 5.29
C LEU A 5 15.03 -1.14 5.20
N VAL A 6 15.23 -2.35 4.68
CA VAL A 6 16.57 -2.93 4.47
C VAL A 6 17.42 -2.04 3.55
N LYS A 7 16.82 -1.53 2.44
CA LYS A 7 17.53 -0.65 1.50
C LYS A 7 17.98 0.65 2.12
N ASN A 8 17.13 1.28 2.95
CA ASN A 8 17.38 2.62 3.49
C ASN A 8 18.15 2.60 4.81
N ASN A 9 17.95 1.58 5.64
CA ASN A 9 18.45 1.56 7.01
C ASN A 9 19.46 0.42 7.26
N GLY A 10 19.59 -0.52 6.32
CA GLY A 10 20.38 -1.75 6.48
C GLY A 10 19.59 -2.87 7.15
N LYS A 11 20.05 -4.12 6.94
CA LYS A 11 19.38 -5.34 7.44
C LYS A 11 19.25 -5.37 8.96
N LYS A 12 20.31 -5.01 9.69
CA LYS A 12 20.32 -4.98 11.16
C LYS A 12 19.25 -4.04 11.73
N ALA A 13 19.17 -2.82 11.20
CA ALA A 13 18.17 -1.86 11.68
C ALA A 13 16.74 -2.25 11.27
N ALA A 14 16.56 -2.85 10.09
CA ALA A 14 15.27 -3.40 9.67
C ALA A 14 14.84 -4.57 10.56
N GLY A 15 15.77 -5.45 10.97
CA GLY A 15 15.52 -6.53 11.92
C GLY A 15 15.08 -6.01 13.28
N ALA A 16 15.84 -5.08 13.85
CA ALA A 16 15.48 -4.46 15.13
C ALA A 16 14.11 -3.77 15.10
N TRP A 17 13.75 -3.14 13.96
CA TRP A 17 12.41 -2.59 13.76
C TRP A 17 11.34 -3.69 13.73
N ALA A 18 11.58 -4.79 13.04
CA ALA A 18 10.64 -5.91 12.97
C ALA A 18 10.44 -6.58 14.33
N GLU A 19 11.51 -6.81 15.06
CA GLU A 19 11.47 -7.32 16.46
C GLU A 19 10.66 -6.38 17.37
N GLY A 20 10.87 -5.06 17.23
CA GLY A 20 10.09 -4.07 17.95
C GLY A 20 8.60 -4.11 17.62
N VAL A 21 8.23 -4.27 16.34
CA VAL A 21 6.83 -4.44 15.93
C VAL A 21 6.23 -5.70 16.53
N VAL A 22 6.94 -6.84 16.44
CA VAL A 22 6.47 -8.12 17.01
C VAL A 22 6.27 -8.03 18.52
N SER A 23 7.22 -7.42 19.24
CA SER A 23 7.16 -7.26 20.69
C SER A 23 6.01 -6.36 21.17
N ASN A 24 5.54 -5.47 20.31
CA ASN A 24 4.44 -4.54 20.60
C ASN A 24 3.11 -4.94 19.93
N MET A 25 3.01 -6.15 19.38
CA MET A 25 1.73 -6.61 18.83
C MET A 25 0.70 -6.82 19.93
N ALA A 26 -0.45 -6.15 19.82
CA ALA A 26 -1.56 -6.30 20.76
C ALA A 26 -2.16 -7.73 20.72
N ARG A 27 -2.02 -8.42 19.61
CA ARG A 27 -2.44 -9.81 19.41
C ARG A 27 -1.71 -10.46 18.23
N THR A 28 -1.76 -11.77 18.11
CA THR A 28 -1.32 -12.45 16.88
C THR A 28 -2.16 -11.96 15.69
N PRO A 29 -1.54 -11.42 14.64
CA PRO A 29 -2.26 -10.92 13.48
C PRO A 29 -3.06 -12.03 12.80
N LYS A 30 -4.32 -11.77 12.48
CA LYS A 30 -5.21 -12.67 11.74
C LYS A 30 -5.97 -11.87 10.68
N GLY A 31 -6.25 -12.51 9.55
CA GLY A 31 -6.98 -11.89 8.44
C GLY A 31 -6.09 -10.99 7.58
N ASN A 32 -6.69 -9.96 7.02
CA ASN A 32 -6.05 -9.01 6.10
C ASN A 32 -6.00 -7.59 6.70
N ASP A 33 -5.56 -6.60 5.92
CA ASP A 33 -5.48 -5.19 6.33
C ASP A 33 -6.78 -4.68 6.95
N ARG A 34 -7.94 -5.05 6.40
CA ARG A 34 -9.24 -4.62 6.95
C ARG A 34 -9.47 -5.17 8.35
N ALA A 35 -9.03 -6.41 8.63
CA ALA A 35 -9.12 -6.98 9.97
C ALA A 35 -8.23 -6.22 10.99
N GLN A 36 -7.10 -5.69 10.55
CA GLN A 36 -6.24 -4.86 11.40
C GLN A 36 -6.86 -3.45 11.62
N ILE A 37 -7.45 -2.86 10.58
CA ILE A 37 -8.20 -1.60 10.70
C ILE A 37 -9.38 -1.76 11.66
N MET A 38 -10.12 -2.87 11.58
CA MET A 38 -11.22 -3.20 12.51
C MET A 38 -10.72 -3.29 13.96
N ALA A 39 -9.58 -3.94 14.20
CA ALA A 39 -8.99 -4.07 15.53
C ALA A 39 -8.64 -2.70 16.15
N VAL A 40 -8.05 -1.79 15.36
CA VAL A 40 -7.80 -0.41 15.81
C VAL A 40 -9.12 0.31 16.11
N ALA A 41 -10.12 0.19 15.24
CA ALA A 41 -11.42 0.81 15.42
C ALA A 41 -12.17 0.28 16.67
N ALA A 42 -11.89 -0.96 17.08
CA ALA A 42 -12.41 -1.58 18.30
C ALA A 42 -11.60 -1.24 19.56
N GLY A 43 -10.45 -0.59 19.43
CA GLY A 43 -9.57 -0.27 20.57
C GLY A 43 -8.68 -1.45 21.01
N GLU A 44 -8.55 -2.51 20.21
CA GLU A 44 -7.63 -3.62 20.49
C GLU A 44 -6.17 -3.22 20.28
N ALA A 45 -5.91 -2.25 19.43
CA ALA A 45 -4.60 -1.69 19.14
C ALA A 45 -4.71 -0.20 18.79
N ASP A 46 -3.64 0.55 19.01
CA ASP A 46 -3.59 2.00 18.72
C ASP A 46 -3.23 2.27 17.24
N ILE A 47 -2.43 1.38 16.62
CA ILE A 47 -1.88 1.56 15.28
C ILE A 47 -1.97 0.24 14.50
N ALA A 48 -2.29 0.32 13.21
CA ALA A 48 -2.15 -0.78 12.27
C ALA A 48 -1.35 -0.36 11.04
N VAL A 49 -0.49 -1.25 10.55
CA VAL A 49 0.14 -1.10 9.23
C VAL A 49 -0.81 -1.66 8.18
N ALA A 50 -1.26 -0.82 7.26
CA ALA A 50 -2.21 -1.20 6.22
C ALA A 50 -1.99 -0.39 4.94
N ASN A 51 -2.49 -0.88 3.81
CA ASN A 51 -2.53 -0.11 2.58
C ASN A 51 -3.76 0.83 2.59
N THR A 52 -3.58 2.04 2.10
CA THR A 52 -4.61 3.10 2.09
C THR A 52 -5.88 2.70 1.35
N TYR A 53 -5.76 1.95 0.26
CA TYR A 53 -6.92 1.53 -0.53
C TYR A 53 -7.89 0.63 0.25
N TYR A 54 -7.43 -0.12 1.25
CA TYR A 54 -8.34 -0.90 2.11
C TYR A 54 -9.19 0.00 3.01
N LEU A 55 -8.62 1.07 3.55
CA LEU A 55 -9.40 2.04 4.32
C LEU A 55 -10.44 2.71 3.43
N ALA A 56 -10.05 3.16 2.23
CA ALA A 56 -10.98 3.75 1.27
C ALA A 56 -12.10 2.77 0.86
N LEU A 57 -11.77 1.50 0.64
CA LEU A 57 -12.75 0.44 0.34
C LEU A 57 -13.75 0.24 1.49
N MET A 58 -13.32 0.30 2.74
CA MET A 58 -14.21 0.21 3.89
C MET A 58 -15.10 1.45 3.98
N LEU A 59 -14.53 2.67 3.85
CA LEU A 59 -15.26 3.94 3.86
C LEU A 59 -16.32 4.02 2.75
N SER A 60 -16.09 3.38 1.61
CA SER A 60 -17.05 3.34 0.50
C SER A 60 -18.34 2.58 0.80
N GLY A 61 -18.38 1.80 1.87
CA GLY A 61 -19.51 0.93 2.21
C GLY A 61 -19.61 -0.38 1.39
N LYS A 62 -18.77 -0.56 0.37
CA LYS A 62 -18.75 -1.79 -0.47
C LYS A 62 -18.51 -3.08 0.32
N LYS A 63 -18.05 -2.98 1.57
CA LYS A 63 -17.79 -4.11 2.48
C LYS A 63 -18.78 -4.23 3.64
N GLY A 64 -19.90 -3.53 3.55
CA GLY A 64 -20.96 -3.54 4.54
C GLY A 64 -20.86 -2.41 5.57
N ALA A 65 -21.98 -2.14 6.22
CA ALA A 65 -22.13 -1.02 7.15
C ALA A 65 -21.20 -1.13 8.37
N GLU A 66 -20.99 -2.34 8.91
CA GLU A 66 -20.11 -2.56 10.06
C GLU A 66 -18.67 -2.08 9.78
N GLN A 67 -18.09 -2.49 8.63
CA GLN A 67 -16.75 -2.07 8.24
C GLN A 67 -16.69 -0.58 7.92
N GLN A 68 -17.75 -0.02 7.35
CA GLN A 68 -17.83 1.42 7.08
C GLN A 68 -17.83 2.24 8.37
N GLU A 69 -18.64 1.86 9.37
CA GLU A 69 -18.67 2.55 10.66
C GLU A 69 -17.33 2.41 11.42
N ALA A 70 -16.69 1.25 11.35
CA ALA A 70 -15.36 1.08 11.92
C ALA A 70 -14.33 1.99 11.23
N ALA A 71 -14.33 2.06 9.91
CA ALA A 71 -13.40 2.88 9.14
C ALA A 71 -13.51 4.37 9.47
N LYS A 72 -14.69 4.87 9.83
CA LYS A 72 -14.90 6.27 10.25
C LYS A 72 -14.21 6.62 11.58
N LYS A 73 -13.86 5.62 12.39
CA LYS A 73 -13.21 5.82 13.70
C LYS A 73 -11.69 5.92 13.61
N VAL A 74 -11.10 5.60 12.47
CA VAL A 74 -9.65 5.58 12.25
C VAL A 74 -9.24 6.65 11.25
N LYS A 75 -7.97 7.06 11.30
CA LYS A 75 -7.38 8.01 10.36
C LYS A 75 -6.06 7.46 9.82
N PRO A 76 -5.74 7.69 8.55
CA PRO A 76 -4.43 7.35 8.02
C PRO A 76 -3.36 8.26 8.64
N PHE A 77 -2.19 7.69 8.87
CA PHE A 77 -0.99 8.40 9.25
C PHE A 77 0.11 8.06 8.24
N PHE A 78 0.72 9.07 7.65
CA PHE A 78 1.79 8.94 6.68
C PHE A 78 3.14 9.18 7.37
N PRO A 79 3.95 8.13 7.65
CA PRO A 79 5.19 8.26 8.39
C PRO A 79 6.32 8.90 7.57
N ASN A 80 7.44 9.22 8.24
CA ASN A 80 8.69 9.70 7.65
C ASN A 80 8.60 11.06 6.91
N GLN A 81 7.70 11.95 7.34
CA GLN A 81 7.50 13.24 6.68
C GLN A 81 8.72 14.17 6.82
N ASP A 82 9.46 14.10 7.94
CA ASP A 82 10.66 14.89 8.21
C ASP A 82 11.92 14.36 7.52
N ASN A 83 11.84 13.18 6.90
CA ASN A 83 13.01 12.57 6.25
C ASN A 83 12.72 12.08 4.83
N ARG A 84 12.70 10.75 4.57
CA ARG A 84 12.58 10.20 3.21
C ARG A 84 11.17 10.25 2.61
N GLY A 85 10.15 10.40 3.42
CA GLY A 85 8.76 10.28 3.01
C GLY A 85 8.18 8.88 3.24
N THR A 86 6.88 8.77 3.09
CA THR A 86 6.14 7.52 3.26
C THR A 86 6.48 6.52 2.17
N HIS A 87 6.67 5.25 2.55
CA HIS A 87 6.84 4.15 1.62
C HIS A 87 5.62 4.02 0.70
N MET A 88 5.87 3.98 -0.61
CA MET A 88 4.84 3.73 -1.62
C MET A 88 4.84 2.25 -1.99
N ASN A 89 3.75 1.56 -1.64
CA ASN A 89 3.50 0.22 -2.17
C ASN A 89 2.97 0.33 -3.59
N ILE A 90 3.28 -0.63 -4.45
CA ILE A 90 2.96 -0.57 -5.87
C ILE A 90 2.33 -1.87 -6.35
N SER A 91 1.33 -1.74 -7.23
CA SER A 91 0.85 -2.82 -8.08
C SER A 91 1.66 -2.86 -9.38
N CYS A 92 2.00 -4.04 -9.86
CA CYS A 92 2.86 -4.21 -11.04
C CYS A 92 2.25 -5.19 -12.04
N ALA A 93 2.46 -4.90 -13.32
CA ALA A 93 2.29 -5.88 -14.40
C ALA A 93 3.64 -6.15 -15.06
N GLY A 94 3.88 -7.38 -15.49
CA GLY A 94 5.13 -7.76 -16.12
C GLY A 94 4.92 -8.75 -17.26
N LEU A 95 5.73 -8.63 -18.31
CA LEU A 95 5.73 -9.55 -19.42
C LEU A 95 6.61 -10.75 -19.09
N VAL A 96 6.03 -11.96 -19.11
CA VAL A 96 6.78 -13.21 -18.91
C VAL A 96 7.72 -13.45 -20.11
N LYS A 97 8.94 -13.93 -19.85
CA LYS A 97 9.96 -14.16 -20.89
C LYS A 97 9.45 -14.98 -22.09
N ASN A 98 8.68 -16.02 -21.82
CA ASN A 98 8.14 -16.96 -22.81
C ASN A 98 6.64 -16.77 -23.05
N ALA A 99 6.14 -15.55 -22.99
CA ALA A 99 4.73 -15.25 -23.26
C ALA A 99 4.35 -15.67 -24.69
N PRO A 100 3.37 -16.56 -24.89
CA PRO A 100 2.98 -17.03 -26.22
C PRO A 100 2.35 -15.92 -27.08
N ASN A 101 1.69 -14.95 -26.44
CA ASN A 101 1.00 -13.84 -27.09
C ASN A 101 1.63 -12.50 -26.68
N LYS A 102 2.94 -12.35 -26.89
CA LYS A 102 3.72 -11.21 -26.43
C LYS A 102 3.16 -9.85 -26.90
N ALA A 103 2.76 -9.73 -28.16
CA ALA A 103 2.22 -8.50 -28.70
C ALA A 103 0.93 -8.08 -27.96
N ASN A 104 0.01 -9.02 -27.73
CA ASN A 104 -1.23 -8.76 -26.99
C ASN A 104 -0.96 -8.42 -25.53
N ALA A 105 0.03 -9.06 -24.90
CA ALA A 105 0.41 -8.74 -23.52
C ALA A 105 1.01 -7.34 -23.40
N VAL A 106 1.81 -6.89 -24.36
CA VAL A 106 2.31 -5.51 -24.41
C VAL A 106 1.16 -4.53 -24.60
N ALA A 107 0.25 -4.78 -25.58
CA ALA A 107 -0.92 -3.94 -25.80
C ALA A 107 -1.81 -3.83 -24.56
N LEU A 108 -1.98 -4.92 -23.79
CA LEU A 108 -2.69 -4.87 -22.51
C LEU A 108 -2.00 -3.97 -21.49
N VAL A 109 -0.67 -4.08 -21.33
CA VAL A 109 0.08 -3.23 -20.39
C VAL A 109 -0.01 -1.75 -20.81
N GLU A 110 0.07 -1.46 -22.10
CA GLU A 110 -0.12 -0.10 -22.64
C GLU A 110 -1.54 0.40 -22.39
N PHE A 111 -2.56 -0.44 -22.60
CA PHE A 111 -3.95 -0.09 -22.30
C PHE A 111 -4.15 0.21 -20.81
N LEU A 112 -3.53 -0.54 -19.90
CA LEU A 112 -3.61 -0.27 -18.46
C LEU A 112 -3.08 1.12 -18.07
N LEU A 113 -2.26 1.75 -18.90
CA LEU A 113 -1.77 3.12 -18.72
C LEU A 113 -2.64 4.16 -19.44
N SER A 114 -3.73 3.76 -20.12
CA SER A 114 -4.68 4.70 -20.71
C SER A 114 -5.50 5.42 -19.65
N THR A 115 -6.02 6.60 -19.98
CA THR A 115 -6.93 7.36 -19.09
C THR A 115 -8.13 6.52 -18.67
N GLU A 116 -8.77 5.82 -19.62
CA GLU A 116 -9.93 4.96 -19.37
C GLU A 116 -9.64 3.87 -18.36
N ALA A 117 -8.52 3.13 -18.54
CA ALA A 117 -8.14 2.07 -17.65
C ALA A 117 -7.75 2.60 -16.24
N GLN A 118 -7.04 3.73 -16.18
CA GLN A 118 -6.64 4.34 -14.92
C GLN A 118 -7.84 4.91 -14.15
N GLU A 119 -8.81 5.52 -14.79
CA GLU A 119 -10.07 5.95 -14.17
C GLU A 119 -10.85 4.73 -13.62
N HIS A 120 -10.90 3.64 -14.39
CA HIS A 120 -11.53 2.39 -13.92
C HIS A 120 -10.82 1.83 -12.69
N ILE A 121 -9.50 1.75 -12.69
CA ILE A 121 -8.68 1.29 -11.55
C ILE A 121 -8.95 2.16 -10.32
N VAL A 122 -8.77 3.47 -10.43
CA VAL A 122 -8.98 4.42 -9.33
C VAL A 122 -10.36 4.28 -8.70
N ASN A 123 -11.42 4.20 -9.53
CA ASN A 123 -12.80 4.16 -9.04
C ASN A 123 -13.22 2.81 -8.44
N ASN A 124 -12.52 1.73 -8.77
CA ASN A 124 -12.88 0.39 -8.30
C ASN A 124 -11.91 -0.19 -7.26
N THR A 125 -10.63 0.17 -7.32
CA THR A 125 -9.60 -0.35 -6.40
C THR A 125 -9.17 0.67 -5.35
N PHE A 126 -9.48 1.96 -5.52
CA PHE A 126 -9.05 3.06 -4.64
C PHE A 126 -7.51 3.24 -4.58
N GLU A 127 -6.81 2.76 -5.59
CA GLU A 127 -5.38 3.01 -5.76
C GLU A 127 -5.13 4.42 -6.32
N TYR A 128 -3.92 4.93 -6.12
CA TYR A 128 -3.50 6.19 -6.76
C TYR A 128 -3.27 5.97 -8.26
N PRO A 129 -3.65 6.93 -9.12
CA PRO A 129 -3.38 6.82 -10.55
C PRO A 129 -1.89 6.88 -10.86
N MET A 130 -1.48 6.20 -11.93
CA MET A 130 -0.09 6.15 -12.40
C MET A 130 0.22 7.20 -13.48
N ILE A 131 -0.79 7.88 -14.01
CA ILE A 131 -0.64 8.86 -15.09
C ILE A 131 -1.15 10.24 -14.68
N ALA A 132 -0.60 11.27 -15.27
CA ALA A 132 -1.12 12.63 -15.12
C ALA A 132 -2.51 12.77 -15.77
N GLY A 133 -3.34 13.63 -15.21
CA GLY A 133 -4.68 13.92 -15.74
C GLY A 133 -5.80 13.04 -15.18
N VAL A 134 -5.48 11.95 -14.49
CA VAL A 134 -6.46 11.17 -13.73
C VAL A 134 -6.37 11.54 -12.26
N SER A 135 -7.50 11.90 -11.64
CA SER A 135 -7.56 12.25 -10.23
C SER A 135 -7.77 11.02 -9.36
N PRO A 136 -7.18 10.97 -8.15
CA PRO A 136 -7.50 9.94 -7.17
C PRO A 136 -8.99 9.95 -6.79
N HIS A 137 -9.50 8.81 -6.35
CA HIS A 137 -10.89 8.70 -5.87
C HIS A 137 -11.15 9.68 -4.71
N PRO A 138 -12.34 10.35 -4.62
CA PRO A 138 -12.64 11.32 -3.56
C PRO A 138 -12.39 10.83 -2.13
N LEU A 139 -12.65 9.55 -1.83
CA LEU A 139 -12.32 8.96 -0.52
C LEU A 139 -10.82 8.91 -0.24
N VAL A 140 -9.99 8.72 -1.28
CA VAL A 140 -8.53 8.77 -1.16
C VAL A 140 -8.06 10.20 -0.96
N VAL A 141 -8.65 11.16 -1.67
CA VAL A 141 -8.40 12.60 -1.49
C VAL A 141 -8.72 13.03 -0.05
N ALA A 142 -9.85 12.57 0.50
CA ALA A 142 -10.27 12.88 1.87
C ALA A 142 -9.34 12.32 2.96
N MET A 143 -8.55 11.29 2.65
CA MET A 143 -7.51 10.77 3.55
C MET A 143 -6.25 11.63 3.60
N GLY A 144 -6.11 12.62 2.73
CA GLY A 144 -4.96 13.51 2.59
C GLY A 144 -4.02 13.09 1.46
N LEU A 145 -3.72 14.05 0.59
CA LEU A 145 -2.77 13.88 -0.51
C LEU A 145 -1.46 14.66 -0.30
N ASP A 146 -1.45 15.57 0.65
CA ASP A 146 -0.31 16.42 0.97
C ASP A 146 0.65 15.70 1.92
N PHE A 147 1.25 14.63 1.41
CA PHE A 147 2.28 13.89 2.12
C PHE A 147 3.50 13.64 1.23
N LYS A 148 4.67 13.67 1.84
CA LYS A 148 5.92 13.37 1.17
C LYS A 148 6.03 11.87 0.88
N GLN A 149 6.18 11.52 -0.39
CA GLN A 149 6.35 10.15 -0.87
C GLN A 149 7.85 9.79 -0.94
N ASP A 150 8.21 8.55 -0.59
CA ASP A 150 9.56 8.03 -0.81
C ASP A 150 9.74 7.65 -2.29
N LEU A 151 10.02 8.65 -3.13
CA LEU A 151 10.33 8.46 -4.56
C LEU A 151 11.81 8.18 -4.81
N LYS A 152 12.66 8.26 -3.78
CA LYS A 152 14.11 8.00 -3.90
C LYS A 152 14.42 6.50 -3.90
N THR A 153 13.60 5.70 -3.23
CA THR A 153 13.75 4.25 -3.19
C THR A 153 13.13 3.63 -4.44
N LYS A 154 13.94 3.45 -5.48
CA LYS A 154 13.46 2.91 -6.76
C LYS A 154 12.94 1.48 -6.59
N VAL A 155 11.87 1.14 -7.32
CA VAL A 155 11.21 -0.18 -7.31
C VAL A 155 12.17 -1.35 -7.53
N VAL A 156 13.17 -1.20 -8.41
CA VAL A 156 14.22 -2.20 -8.65
C VAL A 156 14.97 -2.59 -7.37
N ASN A 157 15.05 -1.70 -6.38
CA ASN A 157 15.70 -2.01 -5.11
C ASN A 157 14.86 -2.97 -4.24
N TYR A 158 13.54 -2.99 -4.39
CA TYR A 158 12.69 -3.91 -3.65
C TYR A 158 12.97 -5.36 -4.07
N GLY A 159 13.06 -5.63 -5.38
CA GLY A 159 13.45 -6.94 -5.89
C GLY A 159 14.86 -7.36 -5.46
N LYS A 160 15.85 -6.45 -5.55
CA LYS A 160 17.23 -6.71 -5.12
C LYS A 160 17.38 -6.99 -3.61
N LYS A 161 16.44 -6.50 -2.79
CA LYS A 161 16.44 -6.67 -1.33
C LYS A 161 15.38 -7.65 -0.84
N GLN A 162 14.73 -8.39 -1.73
CA GLN A 162 13.69 -9.34 -1.34
C GLN A 162 14.23 -10.48 -0.48
N ALA A 163 15.35 -11.07 -0.85
CA ALA A 163 15.97 -12.15 -0.05
C ALA A 163 16.32 -11.63 1.35
N ASP A 164 17.05 -10.51 1.44
CA ASP A 164 17.40 -9.89 2.72
C ASP A 164 16.14 -9.57 3.58
N ALA A 165 15.03 -9.19 2.93
CA ALA A 165 13.79 -8.83 3.61
C ALA A 165 12.99 -10.04 4.14
N LEU A 166 13.21 -11.23 3.57
CA LEU A 166 12.61 -12.47 4.05
C LEU A 166 13.36 -13.06 5.26
N GLU A 167 14.59 -12.62 5.48
CA GLU A 167 15.42 -13.04 6.62
C GLU A 167 15.30 -12.07 7.82
N VAL A 168 14.56 -11.00 7.68
CA VAL A 168 14.17 -10.05 8.71
C VAL A 168 12.87 -10.48 9.37
#